data_a8801b4ec8c55fcaf92fc832a1d08751
#
_entry.id   a8801b4ec8c55fcaf92fc832a1d08751
#
_cell.length_a   1.000
_cell.length_b   1.000
_cell.length_c   1.000
_cell.angle_alpha   90.00
_cell.angle_beta   90.00
_cell.angle_gamma   90.00
#
_symmetry.space_group_name_H-M   'P 1'
#
loop_
_entity.id
_entity.type
_entity.pdbx_description
1 polymer ?
#
loop_
_entity_poly.entity_id
_entity_poly.type
_entity_poly.pdbx_seq_one_letter_code
_entity_poly.pdbx_strand_id
1 'polypeptide(L)'
;MTLTATAPALKEWSAVVHALLDGRQRVLLRKGGIGEKRFEVAAQEFLFFPTVAHSHAQRVRPEHRDLLQPAAADSTDDHLVIRAAAKVVAAQEVNRPDGLAAIEDLHIWTPESVRADRLDFRPKHKLAVLVVSVIPFAEPVRIARSPDYAGCKSWVQLPVRPDLAAAVHDPVYDDAALADVAVRVRDAVG
;
A
#
# COMPACT_ATOMS: atom_id res chain seq x y z
N MET A 1 -33.00 9.26 2.80
CA MET A 1 -31.75 8.84 2.08
C MET A 1 -30.67 8.67 3.13
N THR A 2 -30.32 7.45 3.45
CA THR A 2 -29.20 7.19 4.37
C THR A 2 -27.92 7.40 3.56
N LEU A 3 -27.20 8.48 3.81
CA LEU A 3 -25.86 8.67 3.26
C LEU A 3 -24.99 7.55 3.80
N THR A 4 -24.68 6.58 2.96
CA THR A 4 -23.72 5.54 3.31
C THR A 4 -22.36 6.24 3.48
N ALA A 5 -21.84 6.26 4.70
CA ALA A 5 -20.53 6.82 4.96
C ALA A 5 -19.51 6.07 4.10
N THR A 6 -18.71 6.80 3.32
CA THR A 6 -17.63 6.24 2.51
C THR A 6 -16.29 6.62 3.13
N ALA A 7 -15.29 5.80 2.91
CA ALA A 7 -13.92 6.07 3.32
C ALA A 7 -12.97 6.02 2.11
N PRO A 8 -11.96 6.90 2.05
CA PRO A 8 -10.94 6.84 1.01
C PRO A 8 -10.14 5.55 1.14
N ALA A 9 -9.82 4.93 0.01
CA ALA A 9 -9.01 3.73 -0.05
C ALA A 9 -7.94 3.84 -1.11
N LEU A 10 -6.73 3.41 -0.78
CA LEU A 10 -5.60 3.32 -1.68
C LEU A 10 -5.55 1.91 -2.26
N LYS A 11 -5.57 1.81 -3.59
CA LYS A 11 -5.31 0.54 -4.27
C LYS A 11 -3.87 0.13 -4.06
N GLU A 12 -3.68 -1.01 -3.42
CA GLU A 12 -2.37 -1.60 -3.20
C GLU A 12 -2.41 -3.10 -3.46
N TRP A 13 -1.27 -3.69 -3.80
CA TRP A 13 -1.20 -5.12 -4.01
C TRP A 13 -1.51 -5.87 -2.71
N SER A 14 -2.39 -6.86 -2.80
CA SER A 14 -2.82 -7.61 -1.64
C SER A 14 -1.66 -8.28 -0.90
N ALA A 15 -0.64 -8.75 -1.61
CA ALA A 15 0.58 -9.28 -1.00
C ALA A 15 1.32 -8.22 -0.15
N VAL A 16 1.32 -6.96 -0.57
CA VAL A 16 1.86 -5.84 0.23
C VAL A 16 1.03 -5.61 1.49
N VAL A 17 -0.29 -5.65 1.37
CA VAL A 17 -1.17 -5.49 2.54
C VAL A 17 -0.90 -6.59 3.57
N HIS A 18 -0.76 -7.84 3.13
CA HIS A 18 -0.39 -8.96 4.00
C HIS A 18 1.00 -8.78 4.61
N ALA A 19 1.98 -8.31 3.83
CA ALA A 19 3.32 -8.03 4.33
C ALA A 19 3.36 -6.92 5.39
N LEU A 20 2.55 -5.88 5.21
CA LEU A 20 2.39 -4.80 6.20
C LEU A 20 1.78 -5.33 7.50
N LEU A 21 0.74 -6.15 7.41
CA LEU A 21 0.07 -6.76 8.57
C LEU A 21 0.98 -7.73 9.32
N ASP A 22 1.85 -8.43 8.60
CA ASP A 22 2.77 -9.43 9.13
C ASP A 22 4.12 -8.82 9.61
N GLY A 23 4.24 -7.49 9.53
CA GLY A 23 5.45 -6.77 9.96
C GLY A 23 6.66 -6.94 9.03
N ARG A 24 6.48 -7.46 7.81
CA ARG A 24 7.55 -7.64 6.81
C ARG A 24 7.74 -6.43 5.91
N GLN A 25 6.82 -5.48 5.95
CA GLN A 25 6.87 -4.24 5.16
C GLN A 25 6.48 -3.05 6.02
N ARG A 26 7.07 -1.87 5.74
CA ARG A 26 6.82 -0.61 6.48
C ARG A 26 6.62 0.58 5.56
N VAL A 27 6.92 0.41 4.27
CA VAL A 27 6.83 1.48 3.28
C VAL A 27 6.05 1.05 2.06
N LEU A 28 5.44 2.02 1.37
CA LEU A 28 4.84 1.84 0.06
C LEU A 28 5.68 2.57 -0.97
N LEU A 29 5.92 1.94 -2.12
CA LEU A 29 6.58 2.55 -3.27
C LEU A 29 5.52 3.01 -4.26
N ARG A 30 5.28 4.32 -4.34
CA ARG A 30 4.18 4.91 -5.14
C ARG A 30 4.71 5.84 -6.22
N LYS A 31 4.17 5.69 -7.41
CA LYS A 31 4.49 6.52 -8.55
C LYS A 31 3.25 7.27 -9.03
N GLY A 32 3.44 8.47 -9.57
CA GLY A 32 2.36 9.24 -10.17
C GLY A 32 1.66 8.45 -11.28
N GLY A 33 0.33 8.53 -11.33
CA GLY A 33 -0.51 7.88 -12.31
C GLY A 33 -0.44 8.51 -13.71
N ILE A 34 -1.37 8.12 -14.57
CA ILE A 34 -1.52 8.72 -15.90
C ILE A 34 -1.95 10.19 -15.72
N GLY A 35 -1.16 11.13 -16.26
CA GLY A 35 -1.43 12.57 -16.10
C GLY A 35 -0.87 13.20 -14.83
N GLU A 36 -0.37 12.42 -13.88
CA GLU A 36 0.24 12.91 -12.64
C GLU A 36 1.75 12.72 -12.68
N LYS A 37 2.53 13.80 -12.58
CA LYS A 37 3.99 13.69 -12.54
C LYS A 37 4.52 13.17 -11.20
N ARG A 38 3.72 13.26 -10.15
CA ARG A 38 4.02 12.83 -8.77
C ARG A 38 2.87 12.02 -8.23
N PHE A 39 3.14 11.17 -7.26
CA PHE A 39 2.08 10.54 -6.48
C PHE A 39 1.52 11.56 -5.47
N GLU A 40 0.21 11.76 -5.51
CA GLU A 40 -0.48 12.63 -4.55
C GLU A 40 -1.10 11.79 -3.43
N VAL A 41 -0.83 12.19 -2.19
CA VAL A 41 -1.48 11.63 -1.01
C VAL A 41 -2.84 12.32 -0.88
N ALA A 42 -3.88 11.70 -1.46
CA ALA A 42 -5.23 12.26 -1.45
C ALA A 42 -5.90 12.20 -0.07
N ALA A 43 -5.44 11.30 0.81
CA ALA A 43 -5.92 11.18 2.18
C ALA A 43 -4.77 10.77 3.10
N GLN A 44 -4.69 11.38 4.28
CA GLN A 44 -3.69 11.03 5.30
C GLN A 44 -4.04 9.72 6.03
N GLU A 45 -5.32 9.42 6.12
CA GLU A 45 -5.85 8.16 6.66
C GLU A 45 -6.73 7.51 5.60
N PHE A 46 -6.53 6.21 5.37
CA PHE A 46 -7.18 5.50 4.29
C PHE A 46 -7.28 3.99 4.56
N LEU A 47 -8.15 3.33 3.82
CA LEU A 47 -8.23 1.87 3.79
C LEU A 47 -7.32 1.31 2.70
N PHE A 48 -6.88 0.06 2.84
CA PHE A 48 -6.25 -0.65 1.73
C PHE A 48 -7.29 -1.34 0.85
N PHE A 49 -7.32 -0.97 -0.43
CA PHE A 49 -8.07 -1.69 -1.45
C PHE A 49 -7.15 -2.76 -2.06
N PRO A 50 -7.40 -4.07 -1.83
CA PRO A 50 -6.53 -5.12 -2.31
C PRO A 50 -6.63 -5.30 -3.83
N THR A 51 -5.49 -5.39 -4.50
CA THR A 51 -5.38 -5.73 -5.92
C THR A 51 -4.51 -6.96 -6.09
N VAL A 52 -4.84 -7.79 -7.09
CA VAL A 52 -4.08 -8.99 -7.45
C VAL A 52 -3.75 -8.96 -8.93
N ALA A 53 -2.51 -9.32 -9.29
CA ALA A 53 -2.09 -9.50 -10.66
C ALA A 53 -1.33 -10.82 -10.82
N HIS A 54 -1.43 -11.44 -11.98
CA HIS A 54 -0.82 -12.75 -12.28
C HIS A 54 0.72 -12.74 -12.18
N SER A 55 1.35 -11.58 -12.33
CA SER A 55 2.81 -11.42 -12.31
C SER A 55 3.41 -11.15 -10.92
N HIS A 56 2.62 -11.21 -9.85
CA HIS A 56 3.10 -10.91 -8.49
C HIS A 56 4.22 -11.84 -8.03
N ALA A 57 4.15 -13.14 -8.36
CA ALA A 57 5.16 -14.12 -7.95
C ALA A 57 6.58 -13.79 -8.45
N GLN A 58 6.70 -13.14 -9.60
CA GLN A 58 7.99 -12.76 -10.19
C GLN A 58 8.57 -11.48 -9.59
N ARG A 59 7.72 -10.66 -8.96
CA ARG A 59 8.07 -9.35 -8.42
C ARG A 59 8.35 -9.37 -6.92
N VAL A 60 7.86 -10.40 -6.22
CA VAL A 60 8.05 -10.60 -4.78
C VAL A 60 9.29 -11.45 -4.54
N ARG A 61 10.14 -11.03 -3.58
CA ARG A 61 11.30 -11.83 -3.18
C ARG A 61 10.87 -13.23 -2.74
N PRO A 62 11.68 -14.27 -3.03
CA PRO A 62 11.33 -15.68 -2.76
C PRO A 62 10.87 -15.94 -1.32
N GLU A 63 11.52 -15.32 -0.34
CA GLU A 63 11.24 -15.47 1.10
C GLU A 63 9.88 -14.89 1.54
N HIS A 64 9.20 -14.13 0.66
CA HIS A 64 7.88 -13.54 0.92
C HIS A 64 6.75 -14.11 0.05
N ARG A 65 7.03 -15.12 -0.77
CA ARG A 65 6.04 -15.70 -1.70
C ARG A 65 4.94 -16.50 -1.00
N ASP A 66 5.14 -16.87 0.26
CA ASP A 66 4.11 -17.46 1.11
C ASP A 66 2.90 -16.54 1.30
N LEU A 67 3.08 -15.21 1.15
CA LEU A 67 2.00 -14.23 1.22
C LEU A 67 1.08 -14.23 -0.01
N LEU A 68 1.49 -14.80 -1.14
CA LEU A 68 0.75 -14.69 -2.40
C LEU A 68 -0.57 -15.47 -2.39
N GLN A 69 -0.59 -16.66 -1.79
CA GLN A 69 -1.79 -17.48 -1.73
C GLN A 69 -2.91 -16.84 -0.88
N PRO A 70 -2.67 -16.45 0.39
CA PRO A 70 -3.69 -15.75 1.17
C PRO A 70 -4.09 -14.41 0.56
N ALA A 71 -3.13 -13.69 -0.06
CA ALA A 71 -3.39 -12.41 -0.71
C ALA A 71 -4.35 -12.54 -1.91
N ALA A 72 -4.26 -13.63 -2.67
CA ALA A 72 -5.13 -13.85 -3.84
C ALA A 72 -6.61 -13.94 -3.47
N ALA A 73 -6.94 -14.42 -2.27
CA ALA A 73 -8.31 -14.54 -1.79
C ALA A 73 -8.98 -13.19 -1.46
N ASP A 74 -8.21 -12.12 -1.31
CA ASP A 74 -8.74 -10.82 -0.90
C ASP A 74 -9.35 -10.01 -2.05
N SER A 75 -9.11 -10.42 -3.29
CA SER A 75 -9.61 -9.70 -4.47
C SER A 75 -10.03 -10.68 -5.55
N THR A 76 -11.30 -10.99 -5.59
CA THR A 76 -11.93 -11.86 -6.60
C THR A 76 -12.79 -11.04 -7.55
N ASP A 77 -13.41 -11.67 -8.53
CA ASP A 77 -14.34 -11.01 -9.45
C ASP A 77 -15.59 -10.51 -8.73
N ASP A 78 -15.99 -11.16 -7.63
CA ASP A 78 -17.24 -10.88 -6.91
C ASP A 78 -17.05 -9.98 -5.69
N HIS A 79 -15.88 -10.04 -5.02
CA HIS A 79 -15.70 -9.38 -3.73
C HIS A 79 -14.27 -8.93 -3.46
N LEU A 80 -14.19 -8.04 -2.47
CA LEU A 80 -12.96 -7.54 -1.86
C LEU A 80 -12.99 -7.81 -0.36
N VAL A 81 -11.82 -8.09 0.22
CA VAL A 81 -11.65 -8.24 1.67
C VAL A 81 -10.74 -7.11 2.17
N ILE A 82 -11.31 -6.20 2.94
CA ILE A 82 -10.60 -5.06 3.52
C ILE A 82 -10.11 -5.46 4.91
N ARG A 83 -8.79 -5.43 5.12
CA ARG A 83 -8.16 -5.97 6.35
C ARG A 83 -7.62 -4.90 7.28
N ALA A 84 -7.34 -3.72 6.77
CA ALA A 84 -6.67 -2.69 7.55
C ALA A 84 -6.94 -1.29 7.03
N ALA A 85 -6.77 -0.33 7.94
CA ALA A 85 -6.55 1.06 7.63
C ALA A 85 -5.06 1.41 7.72
N ALA A 86 -4.68 2.55 7.18
CA ALA A 86 -3.36 3.11 7.34
C ALA A 86 -3.41 4.62 7.53
N LYS A 87 -2.36 5.13 8.18
CA LYS A 87 -2.06 6.55 8.30
C LYS A 87 -0.68 6.83 7.71
N VAL A 88 -0.55 7.88 6.92
CA VAL A 88 0.75 8.32 6.41
C VAL A 88 1.55 8.97 7.53
N VAL A 89 2.71 8.40 7.80
CA VAL A 89 3.68 8.94 8.78
C VAL A 89 4.64 9.90 8.09
N ALA A 90 5.13 9.52 6.90
CA ALA A 90 5.99 10.36 6.08
C ALA A 90 5.82 10.02 4.60
N ALA A 91 6.05 11.00 3.74
CA ALA A 91 6.09 10.84 2.29
C ALA A 91 7.37 11.49 1.77
N GLN A 92 8.26 10.69 1.18
CA GLN A 92 9.54 11.14 0.66
C GLN A 92 9.63 10.91 -0.84
N GLU A 93 9.80 11.98 -1.62
CA GLU A 93 10.12 11.84 -3.05
C GLU A 93 11.54 11.26 -3.21
N VAL A 94 11.70 10.31 -4.13
CA VAL A 94 12.98 9.69 -4.42
C VAL A 94 13.80 10.60 -5.34
N ASN A 95 14.77 11.28 -4.76
CA ASN A 95 15.73 12.14 -5.48
C ASN A 95 17.04 11.39 -5.76
N ARG A 96 17.33 10.37 -4.94
CA ARG A 96 18.52 9.50 -5.08
C ARG A 96 18.07 8.04 -5.28
N PRO A 97 17.80 7.61 -6.53
CA PRO A 97 17.30 6.25 -6.82
C PRO A 97 18.22 5.12 -6.33
N ASP A 98 19.52 5.33 -6.33
CA ASP A 98 20.50 4.34 -5.84
C ASP A 98 20.33 4.07 -4.32
N GLY A 99 19.78 5.01 -3.59
CA GLY A 99 19.48 4.86 -2.17
C GLY A 99 18.36 3.86 -1.87
N LEU A 100 17.56 3.45 -2.86
CA LEU A 100 16.52 2.42 -2.68
C LEU A 100 17.09 1.09 -2.19
N ALA A 101 18.34 0.77 -2.54
CA ALA A 101 19.02 -0.43 -2.03
C ALA A 101 19.19 -0.40 -0.49
N ALA A 102 19.34 0.78 0.11
CA ALA A 102 19.51 0.92 1.56
C ALA A 102 18.21 0.71 2.35
N ILE A 103 17.06 0.63 1.68
CA ILE A 103 15.74 0.42 2.28
C ILE A 103 15.02 -0.83 1.73
N GLU A 104 15.73 -1.73 1.07
CA GLU A 104 15.14 -2.92 0.45
C GLU A 104 14.50 -3.88 1.46
N ASP A 105 15.01 -3.92 2.70
CA ASP A 105 14.43 -4.69 3.80
C ASP A 105 13.11 -4.12 4.34
N LEU A 106 12.74 -2.91 3.94
CA LEU A 106 11.48 -2.28 4.33
C LEU A 106 10.30 -2.67 3.43
N HIS A 107 10.51 -3.46 2.38
CA HIS A 107 9.49 -3.91 1.45
C HIS A 107 9.77 -5.31 0.89
N ILE A 108 8.76 -5.95 0.29
CA ILE A 108 8.86 -7.33 -0.21
C ILE A 108 9.30 -7.45 -1.68
N TRP A 109 9.49 -6.35 -2.39
CA TRP A 109 9.77 -6.35 -3.83
C TRP A 109 11.21 -6.77 -4.13
N THR A 110 11.42 -7.46 -5.26
CA THR A 110 12.76 -7.68 -5.79
C THR A 110 13.36 -6.37 -6.29
N PRO A 111 14.69 -6.18 -6.21
CA PRO A 111 15.37 -5.00 -6.77
C PRO A 111 15.07 -4.81 -8.26
N GLU A 112 15.00 -5.91 -9.02
CA GLU A 112 14.70 -5.90 -10.45
C GLU A 112 13.30 -5.35 -10.73
N SER A 113 12.30 -5.76 -9.94
CA SER A 113 10.92 -5.27 -10.11
C SER A 113 10.78 -3.80 -9.70
N VAL A 114 11.49 -3.37 -8.65
CA VAL A 114 11.53 -1.94 -8.28
C VAL A 114 12.10 -1.12 -9.41
N ARG A 115 13.21 -1.56 -10.01
CA ARG A 115 13.83 -0.88 -11.14
C ARG A 115 12.89 -0.83 -12.35
N ALA A 116 12.40 -1.98 -12.81
CA ALA A 116 11.56 -2.07 -14.00
C ALA A 116 10.24 -1.32 -13.86
N ASP A 117 9.53 -1.53 -12.75
CA ASP A 117 8.16 -1.04 -12.58
C ASP A 117 8.09 0.36 -11.97
N ARG A 118 9.15 0.82 -11.28
CA ARG A 118 9.14 2.08 -10.52
C ARG A 118 10.14 3.12 -11.05
N LEU A 119 11.29 2.73 -11.57
CA LEU A 119 12.28 3.66 -12.10
C LEU A 119 12.21 3.77 -13.61
N ASP A 120 12.31 2.66 -14.33
CA ASP A 120 12.39 2.63 -15.79
C ASP A 120 11.03 2.87 -16.45
N PHE A 121 9.94 2.35 -15.87
CA PHE A 121 8.59 2.64 -16.34
C PHE A 121 8.19 4.09 -16.07
N ARG A 122 7.91 4.87 -17.11
CA ARG A 122 7.59 6.30 -17.03
C ARG A 122 8.63 7.09 -16.22
N PRO A 123 9.88 7.18 -16.68
CA PRO A 123 11.00 7.73 -15.90
C PRO A 123 10.82 9.21 -15.52
N LYS A 124 9.95 9.94 -16.23
CA LYS A 124 9.62 11.35 -15.92
C LYS A 124 8.65 11.49 -14.73
N HIS A 125 8.00 10.41 -14.30
CA HIS A 125 7.11 10.42 -13.15
C HIS A 125 7.91 10.12 -11.88
N LYS A 126 7.74 10.97 -10.88
CA LYS A 126 8.46 10.85 -9.62
C LYS A 126 7.95 9.67 -8.79
N LEU A 127 8.89 8.91 -8.25
CA LEU A 127 8.64 7.87 -7.26
C LEU A 127 8.62 8.50 -5.86
N ALA A 128 7.68 8.07 -5.03
CA ALA A 128 7.61 8.42 -3.62
C ALA A 128 7.66 7.15 -2.76
N VAL A 129 8.31 7.26 -1.61
CA VAL A 129 8.28 6.27 -0.54
C VAL A 129 7.38 6.82 0.57
N LEU A 130 6.30 6.09 0.87
CA LEU A 130 5.40 6.42 1.96
C LEU A 130 5.70 5.52 3.14
N VAL A 131 6.03 6.09 4.29
CA VAL A 131 6.05 5.38 5.56
C VAL A 131 4.65 5.39 6.13
N VAL A 132 4.10 4.23 6.47
CA VAL A 132 2.71 4.09 6.90
C VAL A 132 2.59 3.37 8.24
N SER A 133 1.74 3.91 9.10
CA SER A 133 1.25 3.21 10.29
C SER A 133 0.04 2.39 9.87
N VAL A 134 0.08 1.09 10.09
CA VAL A 134 -0.97 0.15 9.67
C VAL A 134 -1.75 -0.33 10.88
N ILE A 135 -3.06 -0.21 10.81
CA ILE A 135 -4.00 -0.54 11.87
C ILE A 135 -4.87 -1.70 11.39
N PRO A 136 -4.62 -2.93 11.87
CA PRO A 136 -5.40 -4.11 11.49
C PRO A 136 -6.84 -4.00 11.99
N PHE A 137 -7.81 -4.46 11.20
CA PHE A 137 -9.16 -4.67 11.68
C PHE A 137 -9.23 -5.95 12.53
N ALA A 138 -10.03 -5.93 13.59
CA ALA A 138 -10.30 -7.12 14.40
C ALA A 138 -10.90 -8.23 13.55
N GLU A 139 -11.79 -7.87 12.63
CA GLU A 139 -12.35 -8.75 11.62
C GLU A 139 -12.28 -8.09 10.24
N PRO A 140 -11.78 -8.80 9.22
CA PRO A 140 -11.78 -8.29 7.85
C PRO A 140 -13.19 -8.00 7.35
N VAL A 141 -13.35 -6.90 6.62
CA VAL A 141 -14.64 -6.48 6.06
C VAL A 141 -14.73 -6.95 4.61
N ARG A 142 -15.72 -7.79 4.32
CA ARG A 142 -16.01 -8.25 2.96
C ARG A 142 -17.02 -7.31 2.30
N ILE A 143 -16.68 -6.79 1.13
CA ILE A 143 -17.57 -5.95 0.32
C ILE A 143 -17.73 -6.51 -1.09
N ALA A 144 -18.87 -6.25 -1.72
CA ALA A 144 -19.07 -6.60 -3.12
C ALA A 144 -18.16 -5.74 -4.02
N ARG A 145 -17.65 -6.33 -5.09
CA ARG A 145 -16.91 -5.57 -6.11
C ARG A 145 -17.89 -4.71 -6.91
N SER A 146 -17.52 -3.48 -7.17
CA SER A 146 -18.27 -2.55 -8.01
C SER A 146 -17.47 -2.18 -9.26
N PRO A 147 -18.13 -1.98 -10.41
CA PRO A 147 -17.50 -1.41 -11.61
C PRO A 147 -16.86 -0.04 -11.37
N ASP A 148 -17.32 0.73 -10.38
CA ASP A 148 -16.78 2.04 -10.02
C ASP A 148 -15.33 1.98 -9.52
N TYR A 149 -14.88 0.80 -9.08
CA TYR A 149 -13.51 0.57 -8.65
C TYR A 149 -12.56 0.27 -9.81
N ALA A 150 -13.08 0.13 -11.04
CA ALA A 150 -12.27 -0.18 -12.21
C ALA A 150 -11.33 0.96 -12.62
N GLY A 151 -10.33 0.62 -13.45
CA GLY A 151 -9.39 1.57 -14.03
C GLY A 151 -8.14 1.82 -13.18
N CYS A 152 -7.24 2.63 -13.76
CA CYS A 152 -5.90 2.91 -13.21
C CYS A 152 -5.89 4.00 -12.13
N LYS A 153 -6.96 4.17 -11.39
CA LYS A 153 -7.04 5.11 -10.26
C LYS A 153 -6.30 4.54 -9.07
N SER A 154 -5.45 5.34 -8.43
CA SER A 154 -4.82 4.95 -7.16
C SER A 154 -5.79 5.02 -5.98
N TRP A 155 -6.74 5.94 -6.02
CA TRP A 155 -7.68 6.22 -4.95
C TRP A 155 -9.12 5.94 -5.38
N VAL A 156 -9.88 5.31 -4.47
CA VAL A 156 -11.32 5.03 -4.60
C VAL A 156 -12.03 5.33 -3.30
N GLN A 157 -13.38 5.44 -3.34
CA GLN A 157 -14.21 5.54 -2.14
C GLN A 157 -14.89 4.20 -1.89
N LEU A 158 -14.74 3.65 -0.69
CA LEU A 158 -15.37 2.39 -0.29
C LEU A 158 -16.56 2.65 0.64
N PRO A 159 -17.64 1.87 0.52
CA PRO A 159 -18.79 1.96 1.40
C PRO A 159 -18.52 1.24 2.74
N VAL A 160 -17.41 1.60 3.38
CA VAL A 160 -17.00 1.05 4.67
C VAL A 160 -17.14 2.17 5.70
N ARG A 161 -17.84 1.87 6.77
CA ARG A 161 -18.08 2.86 7.83
C ARG A 161 -16.81 3.06 8.67
N PRO A 162 -16.46 4.31 8.96
CA PRO A 162 -15.29 4.62 9.80
C PRO A 162 -15.37 4.05 11.22
N ASP A 163 -16.59 3.79 11.72
CA ASP A 163 -16.82 3.19 13.05
C ASP A 163 -16.56 1.69 13.09
N LEU A 164 -16.45 1.01 11.95
CA LEU A 164 -15.84 -0.32 11.89
C LEU A 164 -14.35 -0.27 12.28
N ALA A 165 -13.72 0.90 12.11
CA ALA A 165 -12.41 1.18 12.68
C ALA A 165 -12.38 1.19 14.23
N ALA A 166 -13.53 1.26 14.91
CA ALA A 166 -13.59 1.13 16.37
C ALA A 166 -13.28 -0.29 16.87
N ALA A 167 -13.35 -1.29 15.99
CA ALA A 167 -12.95 -2.67 16.26
C ALA A 167 -11.59 -2.96 15.61
N VAL A 168 -10.57 -2.16 15.91
CA VAL A 168 -9.21 -2.30 15.41
C VAL A 168 -8.27 -2.84 16.48
N HIS A 169 -7.21 -3.49 16.05
CA HIS A 169 -6.07 -3.81 16.89
C HIS A 169 -5.14 -2.60 17.05
N ASP A 170 -4.15 -2.74 17.93
CA ASP A 170 -3.06 -1.80 18.00
C ASP A 170 -2.32 -1.74 16.65
N PRO A 171 -1.69 -0.60 16.30
CA PRO A 171 -0.85 -0.49 15.12
C PRO A 171 0.24 -1.57 15.10
N VAL A 172 0.58 -2.09 13.91
CA VAL A 172 1.62 -3.13 13.73
C VAL A 172 2.98 -2.66 14.27
N TYR A 173 3.25 -1.36 14.14
CA TYR A 173 4.45 -0.72 14.68
C TYR A 173 4.06 0.53 15.47
N ASP A 174 4.81 0.80 16.53
CA ASP A 174 4.67 2.03 17.31
C ASP A 174 5.22 3.26 16.55
N ASP A 175 4.85 4.45 17.02
CA ASP A 175 5.22 5.71 16.39
C ASP A 175 6.73 5.95 16.39
N ALA A 176 7.46 5.48 17.43
CA ALA A 176 8.90 5.66 17.52
C ALA A 176 9.63 4.83 16.45
N ALA A 177 9.23 3.56 16.28
CA ALA A 177 9.79 2.68 15.26
C ALA A 177 9.54 3.25 13.83
N LEU A 178 8.36 3.83 13.59
CA LEU A 178 8.04 4.43 12.30
C LEU A 178 8.74 5.77 12.06
N ALA A 179 8.99 6.55 13.12
CA ALA A 179 9.82 7.76 13.04
C ALA A 179 11.25 7.43 12.61
N ASP A 180 11.85 6.37 13.17
CA ASP A 180 13.18 5.90 12.77
C ASP A 180 13.20 5.44 11.30
N VAL A 181 12.16 4.75 10.85
CA VAL A 181 12.00 4.37 9.43
C VAL A 181 11.91 5.61 8.54
N ALA A 182 11.16 6.64 8.94
CA ALA A 182 11.02 7.88 8.19
C ALA A 182 12.36 8.62 8.03
N VAL A 183 13.17 8.67 9.11
CA VAL A 183 14.53 9.23 9.06
C VAL A 183 15.38 8.43 8.08
N ARG A 184 15.41 7.10 8.20
CA ARG A 184 16.18 6.21 7.32
C ARG A 184 15.79 6.38 5.86
N VAL A 185 14.50 6.45 5.54
CA VAL A 185 14.00 6.67 4.17
C VAL A 185 14.47 8.01 3.63
N ARG A 186 14.30 9.10 4.41
CA ARG A 186 14.76 10.43 4.01
C ARG A 186 16.27 10.44 3.72
N ASP A 187 17.06 9.85 4.61
CA ASP A 187 18.52 9.85 4.50
C ASP A 187 19.02 8.95 3.34
N ALA A 188 18.27 7.93 2.97
CA ALA A 188 18.58 7.06 1.84
C ALA A 188 18.23 7.70 0.48
N VAL A 189 17.01 8.21 0.31
CA VAL A 189 16.46 8.57 -1.01
C VAL A 189 16.10 10.04 -1.19
N GLY A 190 16.08 10.82 -0.14
CA GLY A 190 15.74 12.25 -0.12
C GLY A 190 16.76 13.21 -0.71
#